data_76bc92e1611639f5ff3cd318873cae6e
#
_entry.id   76bc92e1611639f5ff3cd318873cae6e
#
_cell.length_a   1.000
_cell.length_b   1.000
_cell.length_c   1.000
_cell.angle_alpha   90.00
_cell.angle_beta   90.00
_cell.angle_gamma   90.00
#
_symmetry.space_group_name_H-M   'P 1'
#
loop_
_entity.id
_entity.type
_entity.pdbx_description
1 polymer ?
#
loop_
_entity_poly.entity_id
_entity_poly.type
_entity_poly.pdbx_seq_one_letter_code
_entity_poly.pdbx_strand_id
1 'polypeptide(L)'
;MICVSKKKSYLKSQNLKIFGQGNLHGKVEISGAKNSALVLLAASLLTNEKIILENVPRLTDIEKMGYILKSLGVNLFHQNNQLKIDPTTISIKELPYELVNGLRASFFCIGALLTKFGEAQVPLPGGCNIGCLLYTSDAADE
;
A
#
# COMPACT_ATOMS: atom_id res chain seq x y z
N MET A 1 12.61 -28.43 5.94
CA MET A 1 13.40 -27.43 5.16
C MET A 1 12.60 -27.09 3.92
N ILE A 2 12.14 -25.85 3.79
CA ILE A 2 11.41 -25.39 2.60
C ILE A 2 12.47 -24.86 1.65
N CYS A 3 12.69 -25.51 0.53
CA CYS A 3 13.62 -25.04 -0.49
C CYS A 3 12.85 -24.27 -1.56
N VAL A 4 13.03 -22.96 -1.59
CA VAL A 4 12.46 -22.07 -2.63
C VAL A 4 13.51 -21.92 -3.73
N SER A 5 13.31 -22.59 -4.85
CA SER A 5 14.18 -22.41 -6.02
C SER A 5 13.59 -21.32 -6.91
N LYS A 6 14.28 -20.16 -7.00
CA LYS A 6 13.99 -19.14 -8.01
C LYS A 6 14.67 -19.50 -9.32
N LYS A 7 13.95 -20.08 -10.27
CA LYS A 7 14.39 -20.14 -11.66
C LYS A 7 14.06 -18.82 -12.36
N LYS A 8 15.06 -18.03 -12.73
CA LYS A 8 14.90 -16.91 -13.65
C LYS A 8 14.50 -17.48 -15.02
N SER A 9 13.22 -17.41 -15.37
CA SER A 9 12.77 -17.61 -16.73
C SER A 9 12.23 -16.29 -17.25
N TYR A 10 12.57 -15.96 -18.48
CA TYR A 10 12.15 -14.75 -19.21
C TYR A 10 10.64 -14.71 -19.55
N LEU A 11 9.84 -15.62 -19.03
CA LEU A 11 8.40 -15.67 -19.16
C LEU A 11 7.77 -15.19 -17.84
N LYS A 12 6.76 -14.33 -17.97
CA LYS A 12 6.04 -13.60 -16.88
C LYS A 12 5.35 -14.44 -15.82
N SER A 13 5.58 -15.73 -15.70
CA SER A 13 5.01 -16.59 -14.66
C SER A 13 6.09 -17.00 -13.65
N GLN A 14 5.95 -16.56 -12.40
CA GLN A 14 6.75 -17.08 -11.30
C GLN A 14 6.05 -18.33 -10.76
N ASN A 15 6.69 -19.50 -10.87
CA ASN A 15 6.17 -20.74 -10.32
C ASN A 15 6.83 -21.01 -8.96
N LEU A 16 6.01 -21.27 -7.93
CA LEU A 16 6.44 -21.72 -6.63
C LEU A 16 6.26 -23.24 -6.55
N LYS A 17 7.36 -23.98 -6.39
CA LYS A 17 7.32 -25.43 -6.20
C LYS A 17 7.62 -25.74 -4.72
N ILE A 18 6.68 -26.36 -4.05
CA ILE A 18 6.76 -26.67 -2.63
C ILE A 18 6.86 -28.19 -2.46
N PHE A 19 7.86 -28.65 -1.70
CA PHE A 19 8.00 -30.03 -1.29
C PHE A 19 7.69 -30.10 0.21
N GLY A 20 6.66 -30.87 0.59
CA GLY A 20 6.35 -31.13 1.99
C GLY A 20 7.39 -32.06 2.61
N GLN A 21 7.93 -31.69 3.75
CA GLN A 21 8.83 -32.53 4.54
C GLN A 21 8.36 -32.52 5.99
N GLY A 22 7.83 -33.60 6.48
CA GLY A 22 7.60 -33.95 7.89
C GLY A 22 7.19 -32.79 8.83
N ASN A 23 7.43 -32.95 10.12
CA ASN A 23 7.12 -31.96 11.14
C ASN A 23 8.10 -30.79 11.08
N LEU A 24 7.56 -29.57 10.99
CA LEU A 24 8.34 -28.33 10.99
C LEU A 24 8.48 -27.81 12.43
N HIS A 25 9.72 -27.58 12.86
CA HIS A 25 10.04 -26.93 14.13
C HIS A 25 10.95 -25.75 13.86
N GLY A 26 10.64 -24.58 14.44
CA GLY A 26 11.47 -23.40 14.27
C GLY A 26 10.77 -22.12 14.75
N LYS A 27 11.52 -21.03 14.74
CA LYS A 27 11.05 -19.69 15.05
C LYS A 27 11.03 -18.87 13.75
N VAL A 28 9.94 -18.19 13.50
CA VAL A 28 9.75 -17.32 12.32
C VAL A 28 9.46 -15.91 12.80
N GLU A 29 10.23 -14.94 12.32
CA GLU A 29 9.91 -13.53 12.50
C GLU A 29 8.85 -13.12 11.47
N ILE A 30 7.74 -12.55 11.96
CA ILE A 30 6.63 -12.13 11.11
C ILE A 30 6.86 -10.69 10.66
N SER A 31 6.80 -10.46 9.36
CA SER A 31 6.82 -9.11 8.78
C SER A 31 5.54 -8.35 9.08
N GLY A 32 5.59 -7.01 9.02
CA GLY A 32 4.41 -6.18 9.18
C GLY A 32 3.32 -6.47 8.15
N ALA A 33 2.07 -6.16 8.51
CA ALA A 33 0.92 -6.42 7.68
C ALA A 33 0.81 -5.39 6.54
N LYS A 34 0.69 -5.87 5.30
CA LYS A 34 0.52 -5.04 4.10
C LYS A 34 -0.65 -4.07 4.23
N ASN A 35 -1.81 -4.57 4.63
CA ASN A 35 -3.04 -3.77 4.64
C ASN A 35 -2.97 -2.67 5.71
N SER A 36 -2.41 -2.96 6.88
CA SER A 36 -2.17 -1.94 7.92
C SER A 36 -1.21 -0.85 7.43
N ALA A 37 -0.12 -1.23 6.76
CA ALA A 37 0.83 -0.27 6.21
C ALA A 37 0.19 0.66 5.17
N LEU A 38 -0.69 0.15 4.31
CA LEU A 38 -1.39 0.96 3.29
C LEU A 38 -2.32 2.01 3.92
N VAL A 39 -3.07 1.63 4.97
CA VAL A 39 -3.94 2.56 5.70
C VAL A 39 -3.13 3.60 6.47
N LEU A 40 -2.04 3.20 7.13
CA LEU A 40 -1.15 4.12 7.84
C LEU A 40 -0.46 5.11 6.90
N LEU A 41 -0.11 4.68 5.67
CA LEU A 41 0.39 5.56 4.63
C LEU A 41 -0.64 6.63 4.25
N ALA A 42 -1.90 6.27 4.06
CA ALA A 42 -2.96 7.24 3.81
C ALA A 42 -3.18 8.17 5.01
N ALA A 43 -3.22 7.63 6.24
CA ALA A 43 -3.38 8.39 7.46
C ALA A 43 -2.23 9.39 7.71
N SER A 44 -1.02 9.11 7.19
CA SER A 44 0.11 10.03 7.29
C SER A 44 -0.13 11.38 6.63
N LEU A 45 -1.09 11.48 5.71
CA LEU A 45 -1.48 12.74 5.08
C LEU A 45 -2.18 13.72 6.05
N LEU A 46 -2.75 13.22 7.15
CA LEU A 46 -3.51 14.04 8.13
C LEU A 46 -2.61 14.92 9.01
N THR A 47 -1.35 14.55 9.18
CA THR A 47 -0.40 15.32 9.99
C THR A 47 0.50 16.21 9.14
N ASN A 48 1.16 17.19 9.78
CA ASN A 48 2.23 18.00 9.21
C ASN A 48 3.60 17.62 9.78
N GLU A 49 3.66 16.56 10.59
CA GLU A 49 4.90 16.10 11.22
C GLU A 49 5.50 14.91 10.48
N LYS A 50 6.81 14.74 10.62
CA LYS A 50 7.53 13.59 10.08
C LYS A 50 7.15 12.32 10.84
N ILE A 51 6.84 11.26 10.10
CA ILE A 51 6.44 9.97 10.62
C ILE A 51 7.48 8.92 10.27
N ILE A 52 7.71 8.00 11.17
CA ILE A 52 8.49 6.79 10.93
C ILE A 52 7.59 5.58 11.18
N LEU A 53 7.34 4.80 10.15
CA LEU A 53 6.69 3.50 10.27
C LEU A 53 7.75 2.43 10.31
N GLU A 54 7.69 1.57 11.31
CA GLU A 54 8.59 0.43 11.48
C GLU A 54 7.96 -0.87 11.01
N ASN A 55 8.81 -1.85 10.70
CA ASN A 55 8.39 -3.17 10.23
C ASN A 55 7.48 -3.13 8.99
N VAL A 56 7.76 -2.22 8.06
CA VAL A 56 7.01 -2.09 6.81
C VAL A 56 7.64 -3.02 5.75
N PRO A 57 6.92 -4.04 5.26
CA PRO A 57 7.45 -4.96 4.27
C PRO A 57 7.62 -4.28 2.91
N ARG A 58 8.63 -4.71 2.13
CA ARG A 58 8.80 -4.25 0.74
C ARG A 58 7.91 -5.06 -0.19
N LEU A 59 6.76 -4.50 -0.50
CA LEU A 59 5.75 -5.09 -1.39
C LEU A 59 5.35 -4.09 -2.45
N THR A 60 5.02 -4.59 -3.63
CA THR A 60 4.61 -3.78 -4.79
C THR A 60 3.47 -2.81 -4.48
N ASP A 61 2.49 -3.23 -3.66
CA ASP A 61 1.36 -2.37 -3.29
C ASP A 61 1.79 -1.18 -2.43
N ILE A 62 2.75 -1.41 -1.50
CA ILE A 62 3.31 -0.35 -0.66
C ILE A 62 4.14 0.62 -1.49
N GLU A 63 4.91 0.11 -2.46
CA GLU A 63 5.66 0.95 -3.40
C GLU A 63 4.72 1.80 -4.26
N LYS A 64 3.65 1.20 -4.81
CA LYS A 64 2.62 1.93 -5.58
C LYS A 64 1.96 3.03 -4.74
N MET A 65 1.57 2.72 -3.50
CA MET A 65 1.04 3.72 -2.58
C MET A 65 2.05 4.84 -2.31
N GLY A 66 3.32 4.49 -2.16
CA GLY A 66 4.42 5.45 -2.05
C GLY A 66 4.53 6.40 -3.26
N TYR A 67 4.34 5.89 -4.48
CA TYR A 67 4.31 6.74 -5.69
C TYR A 67 3.09 7.68 -5.70
N ILE A 68 1.93 7.21 -5.25
CA ILE A 68 0.73 8.04 -5.10
C ILE A 68 1.00 9.19 -4.12
N LEU A 69 1.55 8.90 -2.94
CA LEU A 69 1.87 9.92 -1.94
C LEU A 69 2.93 10.92 -2.45
N LYS A 70 3.94 10.42 -3.18
CA LYS A 70 4.93 11.30 -3.82
C LYS A 70 4.30 12.24 -4.86
N SER A 71 3.32 11.78 -5.62
CA SER A 71 2.60 12.65 -6.57
C SER A 71 1.81 13.76 -5.90
N LEU A 72 1.41 13.56 -4.63
CA LEU A 72 0.81 14.59 -3.78
C LEU A 72 1.83 15.57 -3.16
N GLY A 73 3.13 15.31 -3.35
CA GLY A 73 4.22 16.13 -2.81
C GLY A 73 4.82 15.62 -1.50
N VAL A 74 4.45 14.42 -1.04
CA VAL A 74 5.02 13.82 0.18
C VAL A 74 6.41 13.25 -0.10
N ASN A 75 7.38 13.54 0.76
CA ASN A 75 8.69 12.93 0.68
C ASN A 75 8.70 11.59 1.42
N LEU A 76 9.11 10.52 0.72
CA LEU A 76 9.12 9.16 1.22
C LEU A 76 10.48 8.51 1.01
N PHE A 77 10.99 7.87 2.07
CA PHE A 77 12.24 7.11 2.03
C PHE A 77 12.06 5.78 2.75
N HIS A 78 12.25 4.67 2.03
CA HIS A 78 12.09 3.31 2.55
C HIS A 78 13.44 2.60 2.65
N GLN A 79 13.90 2.32 3.87
CA GLN A 79 15.16 1.62 4.15
C GLN A 79 14.99 0.66 5.34
N ASN A 80 15.58 -0.54 5.24
CA ASN A 80 15.63 -1.52 6.33
C ASN A 80 14.28 -1.77 7.02
N ASN A 81 13.20 -1.99 6.25
CA ASN A 81 11.83 -2.15 6.73
C ASN A 81 11.29 -0.94 7.53
N GLN A 82 11.98 0.18 7.53
CA GLN A 82 11.48 1.45 8.03
C GLN A 82 11.07 2.36 6.88
N LEU A 83 9.94 3.00 6.99
CA LEU A 83 9.43 3.97 6.03
C LEU A 83 9.35 5.35 6.71
N LYS A 84 10.19 6.27 6.27
CA LYS A 84 10.17 7.67 6.72
C LYS A 84 9.28 8.47 5.77
N ILE A 85 8.34 9.22 6.34
CA ILE A 85 7.32 9.98 5.62
C ILE A 85 7.40 11.42 6.09
N ASP A 86 7.56 12.33 5.14
CA ASP A 86 7.54 13.77 5.40
C ASP A 86 6.41 14.42 4.58
N PRO A 87 5.24 14.70 5.18
CA PRO A 87 4.09 15.25 4.51
C PRO A 87 4.08 16.79 4.50
N THR A 88 5.13 17.45 4.96
CA THR A 88 5.15 18.94 5.10
C THR A 88 4.99 19.67 3.77
N THR A 89 5.36 19.01 2.66
CA THR A 89 5.30 19.59 1.31
C THR A 89 4.09 19.14 0.50
N ILE A 90 3.10 18.55 1.16
CA ILE A 90 1.87 18.11 0.49
C ILE A 90 1.13 19.29 -0.12
N SER A 91 0.66 19.13 -1.35
CA SER A 91 -0.16 20.09 -2.07
C SER A 91 -1.36 19.36 -2.68
N ILE A 92 -2.48 20.10 -2.84
CA ILE A 92 -3.65 19.56 -3.55
C ILE A 92 -3.26 19.37 -5.01
N LYS A 93 -3.27 18.13 -5.43
CA LYS A 93 -3.03 17.75 -6.82
C LYS A 93 -4.02 16.67 -7.20
N GLU A 94 -4.36 16.65 -8.45
CA GLU A 94 -5.07 15.54 -9.04
C GLU A 94 -4.18 14.28 -9.03
N LEU A 95 -4.71 13.17 -8.53
CA LEU A 95 -3.98 11.91 -8.52
C LEU A 95 -3.91 11.32 -9.94
N PRO A 96 -2.71 10.91 -10.41
CA PRO A 96 -2.57 10.30 -11.73
C PRO A 96 -3.40 9.01 -11.84
N TYR A 97 -4.26 8.94 -12.86
CA TYR A 97 -5.15 7.80 -13.10
C TYR A 97 -4.39 6.46 -13.17
N GLU A 98 -3.23 6.43 -13.84
CA GLU A 98 -2.42 5.22 -13.99
C GLU A 98 -1.93 4.65 -12.65
N LEU A 99 -1.65 5.51 -11.67
CA LEU A 99 -1.21 5.09 -10.34
C LEU A 99 -2.38 4.56 -9.52
N VAL A 100 -3.54 5.20 -9.61
CA VAL A 100 -4.73 4.86 -8.83
C VAL A 100 -5.40 3.60 -9.37
N ASN A 101 -5.47 3.44 -10.69
CA ASN A 101 -6.14 2.31 -11.33
C ASN A 101 -5.54 0.94 -10.95
N GLY A 102 -4.27 0.90 -10.57
CA GLY A 102 -3.59 -0.34 -10.17
C GLY A 102 -3.63 -0.64 -8.66
N LEU A 103 -4.22 0.24 -7.82
CA LEU A 103 -4.19 0.09 -6.36
C LEU A 103 -5.49 0.58 -5.70
N ARG A 104 -6.34 -0.35 -5.29
CA ARG A 104 -7.60 -0.02 -4.60
C ARG A 104 -7.41 0.77 -3.30
N ALA A 105 -6.32 0.52 -2.57
CA ALA A 105 -6.00 1.21 -1.32
C ALA A 105 -5.77 2.73 -1.50
N SER A 106 -5.59 3.23 -2.72
CA SER A 106 -5.54 4.67 -3.02
C SER A 106 -6.81 5.40 -2.59
N PHE A 107 -7.94 4.69 -2.51
CA PHE A 107 -9.22 5.24 -2.05
C PHE A 107 -9.16 5.76 -0.61
N PHE A 108 -8.30 5.20 0.24
CA PHE A 108 -8.10 5.70 1.61
C PHE A 108 -7.55 7.13 1.65
N CYS A 109 -6.89 7.60 0.60
CA CYS A 109 -6.39 8.98 0.53
C CYS A 109 -7.52 10.01 0.48
N ILE A 110 -8.71 9.65 0.00
CA ILE A 110 -9.85 10.58 -0.11
C ILE A 110 -10.19 11.16 1.26
N GLY A 111 -10.40 10.32 2.26
CA GLY A 111 -10.74 10.78 3.61
C GLY A 111 -9.70 11.72 4.20
N ALA A 112 -8.41 11.38 4.04
CA ALA A 112 -7.32 12.21 4.52
C ALA A 112 -7.24 13.56 3.79
N LEU A 113 -7.39 13.58 2.47
CA LEU A 113 -7.37 14.79 1.66
C LEU A 113 -8.56 15.70 1.95
N LEU A 114 -9.78 15.13 2.03
CA LEU A 114 -10.98 15.87 2.40
C LEU A 114 -10.86 16.53 3.77
N THR A 115 -10.35 15.79 4.76
CA THR A 115 -10.16 16.33 6.12
C THR A 115 -9.14 17.45 6.14
N LYS A 116 -8.05 17.34 5.35
CA LYS A 116 -6.96 18.31 5.39
C LYS A 116 -7.23 19.55 4.54
N PHE A 117 -7.86 19.40 3.38
CA PHE A 117 -7.98 20.45 2.38
C PHE A 117 -9.43 20.86 2.08
N GLY A 118 -10.42 20.13 2.60
CA GLY A 118 -11.83 20.39 2.31
C GLY A 118 -12.29 19.89 0.93
N GLU A 119 -11.36 19.41 0.09
CA GLU A 119 -11.63 18.87 -1.24
C GLU A 119 -10.66 17.76 -1.60
N ALA A 120 -11.09 16.81 -2.40
CA ALA A 120 -10.24 15.74 -2.92
C ALA A 120 -10.73 15.31 -4.30
N GLN A 121 -9.81 15.19 -5.26
CA GLN A 121 -10.08 14.64 -6.58
C GLN A 121 -9.25 13.38 -6.77
N VAL A 122 -9.94 12.24 -6.68
CA VAL A 122 -9.32 10.92 -6.79
C VAL A 122 -10.07 10.11 -7.85
N PRO A 123 -9.39 9.63 -8.90
CA PRO A 123 -10.00 8.75 -9.88
C PRO A 123 -10.54 7.48 -9.19
N LEU A 124 -11.65 6.95 -9.71
CA LEU A 124 -12.18 5.67 -9.22
C LEU A 124 -11.12 4.57 -9.38
N PRO A 125 -10.78 3.85 -8.31
CA PRO A 125 -9.75 2.84 -8.37
C PRO A 125 -10.18 1.66 -9.24
N GLY A 126 -9.31 1.26 -10.17
CA GLY A 126 -9.39 -0.03 -10.83
C GLY A 126 -8.89 -1.15 -9.92
N GLY A 127 -8.81 -2.35 -10.44
CA GLY A 127 -8.27 -3.52 -9.73
C GLY A 127 -9.35 -4.49 -9.29
N CYS A 128 -9.07 -5.36 -8.39
CA CYS A 128 -9.79 -6.57 -8.01
C CYS A 128 -11.32 -6.52 -8.22
N ASN A 129 -11.82 -7.27 -9.19
CA ASN A 129 -13.26 -7.42 -9.53
C ASN A 129 -14.07 -8.19 -8.46
N ILE A 130 -13.59 -8.25 -7.24
CA ILE A 130 -14.34 -8.81 -6.10
C ILE A 130 -15.33 -7.73 -5.67
N GLY A 131 -16.51 -7.75 -6.29
CA GLY A 131 -17.54 -6.72 -6.24
C GLY A 131 -18.13 -6.39 -4.87
N CYS A 132 -17.70 -7.04 -3.80
CA CYS A 132 -18.39 -7.00 -2.52
C CYS A 132 -18.04 -5.81 -1.60
N LEU A 133 -16.87 -5.18 -1.78
CA LEU A 133 -16.40 -4.17 -0.81
C LEU A 133 -16.91 -2.74 -1.08
N LEU A 134 -17.45 -2.46 -2.27
CA LEU A 134 -18.03 -1.14 -2.56
C LEU A 134 -19.49 -1.04 -2.09
N TYR A 135 -20.21 -2.17 -2.04
CA TYR A 135 -21.60 -2.20 -1.55
C TYR A 135 -21.73 -1.92 -0.05
N THR A 136 -20.68 -2.16 0.74
CA THR A 136 -20.67 -1.87 2.18
C THR A 136 -20.43 -0.39 2.51
N SER A 137 -19.92 0.40 1.55
CA SER A 137 -19.78 1.86 1.72
C SER A 137 -21.12 2.58 1.49
N ASP A 138 -21.92 2.09 0.53
CA ASP A 138 -23.23 2.65 0.24
C ASP A 138 -24.27 2.37 1.34
N ALA A 139 -24.11 1.26 2.08
CA ALA A 139 -25.00 0.89 3.19
C ALA A 139 -24.82 1.74 4.46
N ALA A 140 -23.81 2.62 4.51
CA ALA A 140 -23.55 3.50 5.65
C ALA A 140 -24.20 4.89 5.50
N ASP A 141 -24.75 5.19 4.32
CA ASP A 141 -25.36 6.49 3.98
C ASP A 141 -26.91 6.48 4.08
N GLU A 142 -27.54 5.36 4.53
CA GLU A 142 -28.95 5.26 4.91
C GLU A 142 -29.08 5.32 6.47
#